data_5baf0792e589c9baa417bd2be5cef50c
#
_entry.id   5baf0792e589c9baa417bd2be5cef50c
#
_cell.length_a   1.000
_cell.length_b   1.000
_cell.length_c   1.000
_cell.angle_alpha   90.00
_cell.angle_beta   90.00
_cell.angle_gamma   90.00
#
_symmetry.space_group_name_H-M   'P 1'
#
loop_
_entity.id
_entity.type
_entity.pdbx_description
1 polymer ?
#
loop_
_entity_poly.entity_id
_entity_poly.type
_entity_poly.pdbx_seq_one_letter_code
_entity_poly.pdbx_strand_id
1 'polypeptide(L)' 'MEIHLQLYSILREKLPFDVKGRAVLQLNEGATLADLLNKLDIKRRVAISVNGVHESDKSRQLRDGDTVKIFQSVSGG' A
#
# COMPACT_ATOMS: atom_id res chain seq x y z
N MET A 1 -11.20 9.66 2.27
CA MET A 1 -9.94 9.89 3.02
C MET A 1 -8.76 9.82 2.09
N GLU A 2 -7.73 10.56 2.40
CA GLU A 2 -6.53 10.65 1.58
C GLU A 2 -5.45 9.74 2.15
N ILE A 3 -4.89 8.88 1.32
CA ILE A 3 -3.85 7.95 1.72
C ILE A 3 -2.60 8.23 0.89
N HIS A 4 -1.47 8.42 1.55
CA HIS A 4 -0.18 8.60 0.90
C HIS A 4 0.45 7.24 0.69
N LEU A 5 0.72 6.88 -0.55
CA LEU A 5 1.17 5.55 -0.92
C LEU A 5 2.58 5.61 -1.48
N GLN A 6 3.42 4.65 -1.08
CA GLN A 6 4.73 4.45 -1.66
C GLN A 6 4.89 2.96 -2.01
N LEU A 7 5.12 2.68 -3.28
CA LEU A 7 5.41 1.32 -3.75
C LEU A 7 6.90 1.21 -4.09
N TYR A 8 7.47 0.06 -3.82
CA TYR A 8 8.89 -0.19 -4.00
C TYR A 8 9.12 -1.33 -5.00
N SER A 9 10.28 -1.33 -5.63
CA SER A 9 10.71 -2.40 -6.52
C SER A 9 9.70 -2.60 -7.66
N ILE A 10 9.42 -3.84 -8.02
CA ILE A 10 8.52 -4.15 -9.12
C ILE A 10 7.09 -3.66 -8.89
N LEU A 11 6.70 -3.45 -7.64
CA LEU A 11 5.36 -2.97 -7.33
C LEU A 11 5.11 -1.57 -7.90
N ARG A 12 6.16 -0.83 -8.19
CA ARG A 12 6.03 0.51 -8.79
C ARG A 12 5.29 0.48 -10.12
N GLU A 13 5.26 -0.68 -10.78
CA GLU A 13 4.54 -0.84 -12.05
C GLU A 13 3.04 -0.66 -11.90
N LYS A 14 2.52 -0.76 -10.68
CA LYS A 14 1.09 -0.56 -10.41
C LYS A 14 0.68 0.91 -10.48
N LEU A 15 1.65 1.81 -10.62
CA LEU A 15 1.41 3.25 -10.71
C LEU A 15 2.04 3.78 -11.99
N PRO A 16 1.63 4.97 -12.46
CA PRO A 16 2.31 5.60 -13.60
C PRO A 16 3.80 5.75 -13.32
N PHE A 17 4.62 5.46 -14.30
CA PHE A 17 6.07 5.41 -14.08
C PHE A 17 6.65 6.77 -13.66
N ASP A 18 6.01 7.87 -14.03
CA ASP A 18 6.52 9.19 -13.74
C ASP A 18 6.32 9.64 -12.28
N VAL A 19 5.57 8.88 -11.50
CA VAL A 19 5.36 9.21 -10.08
C VAL A 19 6.38 8.52 -9.16
N LYS A 20 7.28 7.74 -9.71
CA LYS A 20 8.37 7.08 -8.95
C LYS A 20 7.86 6.24 -7.79
N GLY A 21 6.74 5.58 -7.96
CA GLY A 21 6.17 4.72 -6.94
C GLY A 21 5.38 5.43 -5.86
N ARG A 22 5.20 6.74 -5.97
CA ARG A 22 4.44 7.52 -4.98
C ARG A 22 3.10 7.95 -5.55
N ALA A 23 2.08 7.93 -4.71
CA ALA A 23 0.77 8.39 -5.12
C ALA A 23 -0.04 8.84 -3.91
N VAL A 24 -1.03 9.67 -4.16
CA VAL A 24 -2.04 10.01 -3.16
C VAL A 24 -3.35 9.43 -3.67
N LEU A 25 -3.95 8.56 -2.87
CA LEU A 25 -5.18 7.87 -3.25
C LEU A 25 -6.34 8.34 -2.39
N GLN A 26 -7.52 8.38 -2.99
CA GLN A 26 -8.74 8.65 -2.26
C GLN A 26 -9.44 7.31 -2.01
N LEU A 27 -9.70 7.01 -0.73
CA LEU A 27 -10.39 5.81 -0.32
C LEU A 27 -11.60 6.17 0.51
N ASN A 28 -12.57 5.27 0.55
CA ASN A 28 -13.76 5.45 1.36
C ASN A 28 -13.39 5.33 2.84
N GLU A 29 -14.13 6.02 3.70
CA GLU A 29 -13.98 5.85 5.12
C GLU A 29 -14.19 4.39 5.51
N GLY A 30 -13.34 3.90 6.41
CA GLY A 30 -13.38 2.51 6.83
C GLY A 30 -12.64 1.54 5.94
N ALA A 31 -12.03 2.00 4.84
CA ALA A 31 -11.25 1.13 3.98
C ALA A 31 -10.09 0.51 4.75
N THR A 32 -9.78 -0.74 4.41
CA THR A 32 -8.72 -1.50 5.05
C THR A 32 -7.51 -1.64 4.13
N LEU A 33 -6.42 -2.21 4.68
CA LEU A 33 -5.27 -2.55 3.84
C LEU A 33 -5.65 -3.52 2.73
N ALA A 34 -6.53 -4.49 3.02
CA ALA A 34 -7.01 -5.41 1.99
C ALA A 34 -7.71 -4.66 0.86
N ASP A 35 -8.52 -3.67 1.20
CA ASP A 35 -9.20 -2.86 0.20
C ASP A 35 -8.19 -2.10 -0.67
N LEU A 36 -7.13 -1.57 -0.06
CA LEU A 36 -6.09 -0.88 -0.79
C LEU A 36 -5.37 -1.82 -1.76
N LEU A 37 -5.02 -3.02 -1.31
CA LEU A 37 -4.35 -3.98 -2.16
C LEU A 37 -5.24 -4.40 -3.32
N ASN A 38 -6.55 -4.57 -3.08
CA ASN A 38 -7.49 -4.89 -4.15
C ASN A 38 -7.59 -3.75 -5.17
N LYS A 39 -7.60 -2.51 -4.71
CA LYS A 39 -7.66 -1.36 -5.60
C LYS A 39 -6.42 -1.30 -6.50
N LEU A 40 -5.26 -1.68 -5.98
CA LEU A 40 -4.01 -1.68 -6.72
C LEU A 40 -3.79 -2.97 -7.51
N ASP A 41 -4.70 -3.93 -7.39
CA ASP A 41 -4.58 -5.24 -8.03
C ASP A 41 -3.28 -5.95 -7.62
N ILE A 42 -2.92 -5.82 -6.36
CA ILE A 42 -1.75 -6.48 -5.81
C ILE A 42 -2.19 -7.79 -5.16
N LYS A 43 -1.78 -8.91 -5.76
CA LYS A 43 -2.18 -10.24 -5.28
C LYS A 43 -1.00 -11.04 -4.76
N ARG A 44 0.21 -10.52 -4.89
CA ARG A 44 1.40 -11.21 -4.40
C ARG A 44 1.63 -10.90 -2.92
N ARG A 45 2.49 -11.69 -2.30
CA ARG A 45 2.84 -11.46 -0.91
C ARG A 45 3.67 -10.18 -0.80
N VAL A 46 3.28 -9.32 0.11
CA VAL A 46 3.94 -8.04 0.31
C VAL A 46 4.12 -7.78 1.81
N ALA A 47 5.12 -6.96 2.12
CA ALA A 47 5.29 -6.41 3.46
C ALA A 47 4.74 -4.98 3.42
N ILE A 48 4.00 -4.60 4.45
CA ILE A 48 3.34 -3.31 4.51
C ILE A 48 3.74 -2.59 5.78
N SER A 49 4.02 -1.30 5.67
CA SER A 49 4.12 -0.45 6.85
C SER A 49 3.10 0.67 6.75
N VAL A 50 2.56 1.05 7.91
CA VAL A 50 1.62 2.15 8.03
C VAL A 50 2.24 3.15 9.01
N ASN A 51 2.49 4.36 8.54
CA ASN A 51 3.12 5.42 9.33
C ASN A 51 4.44 4.96 9.97
N GLY A 52 5.22 4.17 9.22
CA GLY A 52 6.53 3.72 9.66
C GLY A 52 6.53 2.47 10.53
N VAL A 53 5.37 1.89 10.79
CA VAL A 53 5.24 0.68 11.61
C VAL A 53 4.79 -0.47 10.75
N HIS A 54 5.51 -1.61 10.85
CA HIS A 54 5.15 -2.81 10.09
C HIS A 54 3.76 -3.28 10.48
N GLU A 55 2.96 -3.62 9.49
CA GLU A 55 1.60 -4.09 9.71
C GLU A 55 1.35 -5.37 8.91
N SER A 56 1.00 -6.44 9.61
CA SER A 56 0.68 -7.72 8.96
C SER A 56 -0.82 -7.97 8.86
N ASP A 57 -1.63 -7.23 9.62
CA ASP A 57 -3.07 -7.43 9.62
C ASP A 57 -3.72 -6.60 8.52
N LYS A 58 -4.15 -7.28 7.46
CA LYS A 58 -4.76 -6.62 6.32
C LYS A 58 -6.17 -6.14 6.58
N SER A 59 -6.77 -6.53 7.71
CA SER A 59 -8.08 -6.02 8.11
C SER A 59 -7.99 -4.67 8.82
N ARG A 60 -6.76 -4.19 9.07
CA ARG A 60 -6.58 -2.88 9.70
C ARG A 60 -7.23 -1.79 8.86
N GLN A 61 -8.05 -0.98 9.50
CA GLN A 61 -8.64 0.18 8.84
C GLN A 61 -7.63 1.30 8.72
N LEU A 62 -7.65 1.97 7.58
CA LEU A 62 -6.82 3.14 7.32
C LEU A 62 -7.54 4.40 7.78
N ARG A 63 -6.77 5.45 8.01
CA ARG A 63 -7.28 6.76 8.41
C ARG A 63 -6.79 7.81 7.45
N ASP A 64 -7.53 8.90 7.38
CA ASP A 64 -7.13 10.03 6.56
C ASP A 64 -5.72 10.49 6.93
N GLY A 65 -4.88 10.70 5.93
CA GLY A 65 -3.51 11.13 6.14
C GLY A 65 -2.49 10.03 6.39
N ASP A 66 -2.94 8.77 6.46
CA ASP A 66 -1.99 7.67 6.67
C ASP A 66 -1.01 7.54 5.51
N THR A 67 0.24 7.21 5.85
CA THR A 67 1.27 6.90 4.87
C THR A 67 1.48 5.39 4.85
N VAL A 68 1.23 4.78 3.70
CA VAL A 68 1.34 3.33 3.53
C VAL A 68 2.49 3.05 2.58
N LYS A 69 3.43 2.22 3.02
CA LYS A 69 4.55 1.77 2.20
C LYS A 69 4.41 0.28 1.98
N ILE A 70 4.51 -0.14 0.72
CA ILE A 70 4.34 -1.54 0.35
C ILE A 70 5.61 -2.03 -0.32
N PHE A 71 6.18 -3.10 0.22
CA PHE A 71 7.41 -3.71 -0.27
C PHE A 71 7.10 -5.10 -0.79
N GLN A 72 7.78 -5.50 -1.85
CA GLN A 72 7.70 -6.87 -2.29
C GLN A 72 8.36 -7.75 -1.25
N SER A 73 7.62 -8.75 -0.76
CA SER A 73 8.20 -9.70 0.19
C SER A 73 9.13 -10.64 -0.56
N VAL A 74 10.39 -10.64 -0.17
CA VAL A 74 11.33 -11.65 -0.65
C VAL A 74 11.13 -12.84 0.28
N SER A 75 10.28 -13.72 -0.11
CA SER A 75 10.18 -14.94 0.65
C SER A 75 11.50 -15.68 0.45
N GLY A 76 12.18 -15.79 1.44
CA GLY A 76 13.44 -16.46 1.47
C GLY A 76 13.42 -17.70 0.74
N GLY A 77 12.89 -17.10 0.44
CA GLY A 77 12.88 -17.96 -0.24
C GLY A 77 12.09 -17.27 -0.53
#